data_beb4c569e4884b5657e82dda52601c54
#
_entry.id   beb4c569e4884b5657e82dda52601c54
#
_cell.length_a   1.000
_cell.length_b   1.000
_cell.length_c   1.000
_cell.angle_alpha   90.00
_cell.angle_beta   90.00
_cell.angle_gamma   90.00
#
_symmetry.space_group_name_H-M   'P 1'
#
loop_
_entity.id
_entity.type
_entity.pdbx_description
1 polymer ?
#
loop_
_entity_poly.entity_id
_entity_poly.type
_entity_poly.pdbx_seq_one_letter_code
_entity_poly.pdbx_strand_id
1 'polypeptide(L)'
;MTLLEMYEKINLKAPIEQRKFFNYYDDSVNELISTFGDFVIADDKKFEHPTTDLYSDNVVLPLYHNAIVDNILFMVTDDSNYKNEFIRKSKDAYLKYWNDRAKGARQRRMRW
;
A
#
# COMPACT_ATOMS: atom_id res chain seq x y z
N MET A 1 1.75 0.60 -9.45
CA MET A 1 2.53 -0.66 -9.39
C MET A 1 1.56 -1.84 -9.37
N THR A 2 1.69 -2.75 -10.32
CA THR A 2 0.90 -3.99 -10.33
C THR A 2 1.38 -4.94 -9.23
N LEU A 3 0.58 -5.96 -8.91
CA LEU A 3 1.00 -6.99 -7.96
C LEU A 3 2.26 -7.72 -8.45
N LEU A 4 2.34 -8.01 -9.75
CA LEU A 4 3.52 -8.64 -10.34
C LEU A 4 4.77 -7.77 -10.18
N GLU A 5 4.68 -6.48 -10.49
CA GLU A 5 5.78 -5.54 -10.32
C GLU A 5 6.23 -5.45 -8.86
N MET A 6 5.27 -5.41 -7.93
CA MET A 6 5.54 -5.39 -6.50
C MET A 6 6.27 -6.66 -6.05
N TYR A 7 5.79 -7.82 -6.48
CA TYR A 7 6.41 -9.11 -6.20
C TYR A 7 7.86 -9.18 -6.72
N GLU A 8 8.06 -8.77 -7.98
CA GLU A 8 9.40 -8.77 -8.58
C GLU A 8 10.37 -7.84 -7.84
N LYS A 9 9.90 -6.66 -7.47
CA LYS A 9 10.70 -5.68 -6.73
C LYS A 9 11.15 -6.21 -5.37
N ILE A 10 10.26 -6.87 -4.65
CA ILE A 10 10.56 -7.49 -3.35
C ILE A 10 11.52 -8.66 -3.53
N ASN A 11 11.26 -9.52 -4.51
CA ASN A 11 12.05 -10.72 -4.76
C ASN A 11 13.51 -10.40 -5.13
N LEU A 12 13.75 -9.25 -5.78
CA LEU A 12 15.11 -8.79 -6.08
C LEU A 12 15.91 -8.45 -4.82
N LYS A 13 15.25 -7.95 -3.79
CA LYS A 13 15.89 -7.57 -2.52
C LYS A 13 15.97 -8.74 -1.53
N ALA A 14 14.91 -9.55 -1.47
CA ALA A 14 14.81 -10.68 -0.56
C ALA A 14 13.93 -11.75 -1.21
N PRO A 15 14.49 -12.92 -1.56
CA PRO A 15 13.71 -13.99 -2.20
C PRO A 15 12.49 -14.37 -1.36
N ILE A 16 11.33 -14.48 -2.02
CA ILE A 16 10.06 -14.80 -1.37
C ILE A 16 9.21 -15.66 -2.31
N GLU A 17 8.54 -16.66 -1.74
CA GLU A 17 7.56 -17.46 -2.47
C GLU A 17 6.28 -16.66 -2.73
N GLN A 18 5.62 -16.90 -3.87
CA GLN A 18 4.39 -16.20 -4.23
C GLN A 18 3.32 -16.32 -3.14
N ARG A 19 3.16 -17.51 -2.56
CA ARG A 19 2.18 -17.76 -1.51
C ARG A 19 2.41 -16.87 -0.30
N LYS A 20 3.66 -16.72 0.13
CA LYS A 20 4.01 -15.82 1.23
C LYS A 20 3.82 -14.37 0.86
N PHE A 21 4.14 -14.00 -0.38
CA PHE A 21 3.88 -12.65 -0.88
C PHE A 21 2.40 -12.30 -0.75
N PHE A 22 1.50 -13.17 -1.19
CA PHE A 22 0.06 -12.91 -1.09
C PHE A 22 -0.38 -12.73 0.36
N ASN A 23 0.09 -13.58 1.27
CA ASN A 23 -0.23 -13.48 2.69
C ASN A 23 0.26 -12.16 3.28
N TYR A 24 1.49 -11.78 2.99
CA TYR A 24 2.08 -10.55 3.51
C TYR A 24 1.45 -9.31 2.89
N TYR A 25 1.07 -9.38 1.61
CA TYR A 25 0.32 -8.31 0.96
C TYR A 25 -1.03 -8.10 1.65
N ASP A 26 -1.79 -9.16 1.85
CA ASP A 26 -3.10 -9.07 2.50
C ASP A 26 -2.97 -8.53 3.93
N ASP A 27 -1.98 -9.00 4.68
CA ASP A 27 -1.71 -8.50 6.04
C ASP A 27 -1.34 -7.01 6.03
N SER A 28 -0.54 -6.57 5.06
CA SER A 28 -0.15 -5.17 4.93
C SER A 28 -1.34 -4.28 4.59
N VAL A 29 -2.22 -4.72 3.70
CA VAL A 29 -3.44 -4.00 3.36
C VAL A 29 -4.36 -3.89 4.56
N ASN A 30 -4.55 -4.97 5.30
CA ASN A 30 -5.35 -4.97 6.52
C ASN A 30 -4.77 -4.03 7.58
N GLU A 31 -3.46 -3.97 7.72
CA GLU A 31 -2.79 -3.04 8.64
C GLU A 31 -3.06 -1.58 8.25
N LEU A 32 -2.99 -1.26 6.96
CA LEU A 32 -3.30 0.08 6.46
C LEU A 32 -4.77 0.45 6.70
N ILE A 33 -5.69 -0.46 6.43
CA ILE A 33 -7.12 -0.24 6.68
C ILE A 33 -7.37 0.00 8.17
N SER A 34 -6.77 -0.80 9.05
CA SER A 34 -6.91 -0.66 10.50
C SER A 34 -6.37 0.68 11.01
N THR A 35 -5.27 1.15 10.41
CA THR A 35 -4.61 2.37 10.87
C THR A 35 -5.26 3.63 10.29
N PHE A 36 -5.61 3.64 9.01
CA PHE A 36 -6.04 4.84 8.30
C PHE A 36 -7.49 4.82 7.85
N GLY A 37 -8.05 3.65 7.57
CA GLY A 37 -9.43 3.49 7.09
C GLY A 37 -9.53 2.87 5.71
N ASP A 38 -10.76 2.60 5.27
CA ASP A 38 -11.04 1.91 4.01
C ASP A 38 -10.64 2.69 2.76
N PHE A 39 -10.41 4.01 2.88
CA PHE A 39 -10.07 4.85 1.73
C PHE A 39 -8.70 4.50 1.11
N VAL A 40 -7.87 3.70 1.78
CA VAL A 40 -6.60 3.21 1.21
C VAL A 40 -6.84 2.31 0.01
N ILE A 41 -8.04 1.75 -0.11
CA ILE A 41 -8.49 1.01 -1.29
C ILE A 41 -9.01 2.01 -2.31
N ALA A 42 -8.62 1.86 -3.58
CA ALA A 42 -9.09 2.73 -4.66
C ALA A 42 -10.61 2.64 -4.79
N ASP A 43 -11.26 3.77 -5.10
CA ASP A 43 -12.74 3.89 -5.12
C ASP A 43 -13.43 2.87 -6.02
N ASP A 44 -12.81 2.52 -7.15
CA ASP A 44 -13.35 1.58 -8.13
C ASP A 44 -12.92 0.13 -7.88
N LYS A 45 -12.24 -0.15 -6.77
CA LYS A 45 -11.68 -1.45 -6.44
C LYS A 45 -12.26 -2.00 -5.15
N LYS A 46 -12.21 -3.32 -5.03
CA LYS A 46 -12.62 -4.03 -3.82
C LYS A 46 -11.50 -4.95 -3.37
N PHE A 47 -11.15 -4.88 -2.07
CA PHE A 47 -10.18 -5.78 -1.49
C PHE A 47 -10.85 -7.11 -1.18
N GLU A 48 -10.48 -8.13 -1.95
CA GLU A 48 -10.91 -9.51 -1.74
C GLU A 48 -9.70 -10.33 -1.31
N HIS A 49 -9.79 -10.97 -0.17
CA HIS A 49 -8.73 -11.85 0.34
C HIS A 49 -9.28 -13.26 0.56
N PRO A 50 -8.43 -14.30 0.42
CA PRO A 50 -7.00 -14.20 0.13
C PRO A 50 -6.70 -13.81 -1.32
N THR A 51 -5.68 -12.97 -1.50
CA THR A 51 -5.13 -12.68 -2.84
C THR A 51 -4.38 -13.93 -3.33
N THR A 52 -4.66 -14.36 -4.55
CA THR A 52 -4.13 -15.62 -5.08
C THR A 52 -3.52 -15.52 -6.48
N ASP A 53 -3.58 -14.34 -7.11
CA ASP A 53 -3.17 -14.17 -8.50
C ASP A 53 -2.37 -12.88 -8.69
N LEU A 54 -1.12 -13.02 -9.17
CA LEU A 54 -0.24 -11.89 -9.49
C LEU A 54 -0.78 -11.00 -10.60
N TYR A 55 -1.66 -11.53 -11.42
CA TYR A 55 -2.27 -10.78 -12.53
C TYR A 55 -3.54 -10.06 -12.13
N SER A 56 -3.98 -10.23 -10.88
CA SER A 56 -5.07 -9.43 -10.31
C SER A 56 -4.62 -7.98 -10.11
N ASP A 57 -5.58 -7.05 -10.11
CA ASP A 57 -5.31 -5.64 -9.86
C ASP A 57 -4.78 -5.41 -8.44
N ASN A 58 -3.83 -4.48 -8.33
CA ASN A 58 -3.47 -3.94 -7.04
C ASN A 58 -4.55 -2.94 -6.63
N VAL A 59 -5.34 -3.31 -5.62
CA VAL A 59 -6.53 -2.54 -5.22
C VAL A 59 -6.21 -1.33 -4.37
N VAL A 60 -4.97 -1.22 -3.87
CA VAL A 60 -4.55 -0.16 -2.98
C VAL A 60 -4.19 1.10 -3.77
N LEU A 61 -4.47 2.28 -3.20
CA LEU A 61 -4.06 3.54 -3.79
C LEU A 61 -2.54 3.56 -4.07
N PRO A 62 -2.10 4.05 -5.24
CA PRO A 62 -0.67 4.11 -5.58
C PRO A 62 0.22 4.79 -4.54
N LEU A 63 -0.33 5.76 -3.80
CA LEU A 63 0.39 6.46 -2.73
C LEU A 63 0.95 5.52 -1.65
N TYR A 64 0.31 4.37 -1.45
CA TYR A 64 0.69 3.41 -0.41
C TYR A 64 1.52 2.24 -0.93
N HIS A 65 1.75 2.13 -2.25
CA HIS A 65 2.42 0.95 -2.83
C HIS A 65 3.83 0.75 -2.26
N ASN A 66 4.63 1.80 -2.18
CA ASN A 66 6.00 1.68 -1.64
C ASN A 66 6.01 1.34 -0.15
N ALA A 67 5.03 1.83 0.61
CA ALA A 67 4.89 1.47 2.01
C ALA A 67 4.63 -0.03 2.17
N ILE A 68 3.75 -0.60 1.34
CA ILE A 68 3.47 -2.04 1.36
C ILE A 68 4.73 -2.85 1.04
N VAL A 69 5.51 -2.42 0.05
CA VAL A 69 6.79 -3.08 -0.29
C VAL A 69 7.69 -3.15 0.94
N ASP A 70 7.86 -2.05 1.65
CA ASP A 70 8.70 -2.01 2.85
C ASP A 70 8.16 -2.90 3.97
N ASN A 71 6.84 -2.93 4.16
CA ASN A 71 6.25 -3.79 5.19
C ASN A 71 6.46 -5.27 4.89
N ILE A 72 6.32 -5.67 3.62
CA ILE A 72 6.58 -7.05 3.20
C ILE A 72 8.07 -7.39 3.37
N LEU A 73 8.98 -6.48 3.00
CA LEU A 73 10.41 -6.67 3.22
C LEU A 73 10.75 -6.83 4.70
N PHE A 74 10.08 -6.07 5.58
CA PHE A 74 10.22 -6.27 7.02
C PHE A 74 9.80 -7.68 7.43
N MET A 75 8.66 -8.16 6.96
CA MET A 75 8.16 -9.49 7.30
C MET A 75 9.08 -10.60 6.81
N VAL A 76 9.76 -10.39 5.67
CA VAL A 76 10.68 -11.38 5.10
C VAL A 76 12.04 -11.37 5.80
N THR A 77 12.57 -10.18 6.08
CA THR A 77 13.96 -10.01 6.56
C THR A 77 14.08 -9.77 8.05
N ASP A 78 12.98 -9.40 8.71
CA ASP A 78 12.95 -8.98 10.13
C ASP A 78 13.83 -7.76 10.41
N ASP A 79 14.15 -6.97 9.38
CA ASP A 79 14.93 -5.74 9.52
C ASP A 79 14.00 -4.57 9.87
N SER A 80 14.14 -4.06 11.09
CA SER A 80 13.27 -2.98 11.62
C SER A 80 13.35 -1.68 10.82
N ASN A 81 14.41 -1.47 10.03
CA ASN A 81 14.50 -0.30 9.15
C ASN A 81 13.38 -0.28 8.12
N TYR A 82 13.00 -1.45 7.58
CA TYR A 82 11.88 -1.56 6.66
C TYR A 82 10.54 -1.22 7.36
N LYS A 83 10.35 -1.65 8.60
CA LYS A 83 9.14 -1.30 9.35
C LYS A 83 9.06 0.21 9.62
N ASN A 84 10.16 0.84 9.97
CA ASN A 84 10.23 2.29 10.17
C ASN A 84 9.90 3.04 8.88
N GLU A 85 10.40 2.58 7.73
CA GLU A 85 10.07 3.15 6.42
C GLU A 85 8.60 2.95 6.07
N PHE A 86 8.02 1.78 6.36
CA PHE A 86 6.59 1.55 6.17
C PHE A 86 5.76 2.56 6.96
N ILE A 87 6.08 2.77 8.23
CA ILE A 87 5.36 3.72 9.08
C ILE A 87 5.49 5.14 8.54
N ARG A 88 6.71 5.57 8.18
CA ARG A 88 6.97 6.91 7.66
C ARG A 88 6.23 7.15 6.34
N LYS A 89 6.39 6.24 5.38
CA LYS A 89 5.77 6.36 4.06
C LYS A 89 4.24 6.31 4.12
N SER A 90 3.69 5.50 5.02
CA SER A 90 2.24 5.42 5.22
C SER A 90 1.66 6.72 5.77
N LYS A 91 2.34 7.34 6.72
CA LYS A 91 1.94 8.65 7.26
C LYS A 91 2.04 9.75 6.22
N ASP A 92 3.12 9.76 5.44
CA ASP A 92 3.31 10.73 4.36
C ASP A 92 2.20 10.59 3.31
N ALA A 93 1.85 9.36 2.93
CA ALA A 93 0.77 9.09 1.99
C ALA A 93 -0.59 9.57 2.54
N TYR A 94 -0.85 9.32 3.81
CA TYR A 94 -2.07 9.78 4.48
C TYR A 94 -2.19 11.31 4.44
N LEU A 95 -1.13 12.01 4.82
CA LEU A 95 -1.12 13.47 4.82
C LEU A 95 -1.27 14.03 3.40
N LYS A 96 -0.59 13.44 2.42
CA LYS A 96 -0.70 13.87 1.02
C LYS A 96 -2.12 13.68 0.49
N TYR A 97 -2.74 12.55 0.77
CA TYR A 97 -4.11 12.27 0.34
C TYR A 97 -5.08 13.34 0.82
N TRP A 98 -5.04 13.68 2.11
CA TRP A 98 -5.94 14.67 2.70
C TRP A 98 -5.60 16.09 2.30
N ASN A 99 -4.32 16.44 2.15
CA ASN A 99 -3.90 17.75 1.67
C ASN A 99 -4.36 18.01 0.24
N ASP A 100 -4.26 17.04 -0.64
CA ASP A 100 -4.71 17.16 -2.01
C ASP A 100 -6.23 17.36 -2.07
N ARG A 101 -6.99 16.67 -1.24
CA ARG A 101 -8.45 16.85 -1.13
C ARG A 101 -8.80 18.23 -0.57
N ALA A 102 -8.10 18.70 0.45
CA ALA A 102 -8.31 20.03 1.02
C ALA A 102 -8.04 21.14 0.01
N LYS A 103 -6.96 21.02 -0.78
CA LYS A 103 -6.66 21.96 -1.87
C LYS A 103 -7.76 21.98 -2.91
N GLY A 104 -8.26 20.83 -3.34
CA GLY A 104 -9.37 20.72 -4.26
C GLY A 104 -10.62 21.42 -3.74
N ALA A 105 -10.96 21.24 -2.47
CA ALA A 105 -12.11 21.89 -1.83
C ALA A 105 -11.92 23.41 -1.76
N ARG A 106 -10.71 23.89 -1.40
CA ARG A 106 -10.39 25.33 -1.38
C ARG A 106 -10.53 25.96 -2.76
N GLN A 107 -10.03 25.32 -3.79
CA GLN A 107 -10.13 25.82 -5.17
C GLN A 107 -11.58 25.90 -5.63
N ARG A 108 -12.43 24.97 -5.27
CA ARG A 108 -13.85 25.02 -5.56
C ARG A 108 -14.53 26.20 -4.87
N ARG A 109 -14.17 26.49 -3.62
CA ARG A 109 -14.71 27.64 -2.88
C ARG A 109 -14.27 28.98 -3.45
N MET A 110 -13.06 29.05 -4.00
CA MET A 110 -12.49 30.29 -4.55
C MET A 110 -13.02 30.64 -5.95
N ARG A 111 -13.76 29.75 -6.60
CA ARG A 111 -14.35 29.97 -7.93
C ARG A 111 -15.71 30.67 -7.91
N TRP A 112 -16.11 31.18 -6.77
CA TRP A 112 -17.34 31.95 -6.65
C TRP A 112 -17.09 33.38 -7.18
#